data_fc14228e11d290aa6bc7b98aa691b1fa
#
_entry.id   fc14228e11d290aa6bc7b98aa691b1fa
#
_cell.length_a   1.000
_cell.length_b   1.000
_cell.length_c   1.000
_cell.angle_alpha   90.00
_cell.angle_beta   90.00
_cell.angle_gamma   90.00
#
_symmetry.space_group_name_H-M   'P 1'
#
loop_
_entity.id
_entity.type
_entity.pdbx_description
1 polymer ?
#
loop_
_entity_poly.entity_id
_entity_poly.type
_entity_poly.pdbx_seq_one_letter_code
_entity_poly.pdbx_strand_id
1 'polypeptide(L)'
;MSLSTEAKAKIVAEFGRDANDTGSSEVQIALLTAQINHLQSHFSEHKKDHHSRRGLLRMVAQRRRLQAYLKGKDIARYTALIERLGLRR
;
A
#
# COMPACT_ATOMS: atom_id res chain seq x y z
N MET A 1 -7.40 -12.58 4.96
CA MET A 1 -6.73 -11.32 5.28
C MET A 1 -6.00 -10.68 4.12
N SER A 2 -5.94 -11.34 3.01
CA SER A 2 -5.41 -10.73 1.79
C SER A 2 -6.55 -10.06 1.01
N LEU A 3 -6.18 -9.11 0.16
CA LEU A 3 -7.12 -8.50 -0.76
C LEU A 3 -7.58 -9.52 -1.79
N SER A 4 -8.81 -9.36 -2.27
CA SER A 4 -9.31 -10.18 -3.37
C SER A 4 -8.54 -9.90 -4.64
N THR A 5 -8.56 -10.86 -5.58
CA THR A 5 -7.95 -10.68 -6.90
C THR A 5 -8.53 -9.46 -7.63
N GLU A 6 -9.84 -9.26 -7.50
CA GLU A 6 -10.52 -8.12 -8.13
C GLU A 6 -10.06 -6.79 -7.54
N ALA A 7 -9.91 -6.71 -6.21
CA ALA A 7 -9.43 -5.50 -5.56
C ALA A 7 -8.00 -5.16 -5.98
N LYS A 8 -7.13 -6.17 -6.06
CA LYS A 8 -5.75 -5.99 -6.53
C LYS A 8 -5.73 -5.52 -7.98
N ALA A 9 -6.55 -6.11 -8.83
CA ALA A 9 -6.62 -5.73 -10.25
C ALA A 9 -7.04 -4.27 -10.42
N LYS A 10 -8.01 -3.81 -9.63
CA LYS A 10 -8.44 -2.40 -9.66
C LYS A 10 -7.31 -1.45 -9.29
N ILE A 11 -6.52 -1.79 -8.27
CA ILE A 11 -5.41 -0.96 -7.83
C ILE A 11 -4.33 -0.91 -8.92
N VAL A 12 -4.00 -2.04 -9.51
CA VAL A 12 -3.01 -2.09 -10.60
C VAL A 12 -3.49 -1.24 -11.78
N ALA A 13 -4.76 -1.33 -12.15
CA ALA A 13 -5.31 -0.54 -13.25
C ALA A 13 -5.30 0.96 -12.94
N GLU A 14 -5.56 1.34 -11.68
CA GLU A 14 -5.64 2.76 -11.29
C GLU A 14 -4.26 3.42 -11.16
N PHE A 15 -3.28 2.72 -10.58
CA PHE A 15 -1.97 3.29 -10.26
C PHE A 15 -0.85 2.85 -11.20
N GLY A 16 -1.04 1.76 -11.93
CA GLY A 16 -0.05 1.26 -12.86
C GLY A 16 -0.08 2.00 -14.19
N ARG A 17 0.98 1.80 -14.99
CA ARG A 17 1.05 2.33 -16.35
C ARG A 17 0.08 1.60 -17.29
N ASP A 18 -0.13 0.31 -17.00
CA ASP A 18 -1.10 -0.53 -17.73
C ASP A 18 -1.61 -1.61 -16.76
N ALA A 19 -2.51 -2.47 -17.25
CA ALA A 19 -3.16 -3.48 -16.42
C ALA A 19 -2.20 -4.56 -15.90
N ASN A 20 -1.01 -4.67 -16.47
CA ASN A 20 -0.01 -5.67 -16.08
C ASN A 20 1.14 -5.08 -15.26
N ASP A 21 1.11 -3.78 -14.98
CA ASP A 21 2.18 -3.11 -14.23
C ASP A 21 2.01 -3.34 -12.73
N THR A 22 2.58 -4.45 -12.25
CA THR A 22 2.54 -4.79 -10.83
C THR A 22 3.83 -4.39 -10.11
N GLY A 23 4.84 -3.93 -10.84
CA GLY A 23 6.18 -3.71 -10.29
C GLY A 23 6.54 -2.26 -9.99
N SER A 24 5.73 -1.29 -10.41
CA SER A 24 6.06 0.11 -10.14
C SER A 24 5.90 0.42 -8.65
N SER A 25 6.68 1.40 -8.18
CA SER A 25 6.63 1.83 -6.78
C SER A 25 5.23 2.32 -6.41
N GLU A 26 4.56 3.04 -7.31
CA GLU A 26 3.21 3.54 -7.06
C GLU A 26 2.23 2.42 -6.83
N VAL A 27 2.26 1.38 -7.67
CA VAL A 27 1.36 0.23 -7.52
C VAL A 27 1.64 -0.50 -6.20
N GLN A 28 2.91 -0.74 -5.89
CA GLN A 28 3.27 -1.45 -4.67
C GLN A 28 2.87 -0.69 -3.42
N ILE A 29 3.08 0.63 -3.39
CA ILE A 29 2.66 1.47 -2.27
C ILE A 29 1.13 1.45 -2.14
N ALA A 30 0.41 1.54 -3.25
CA ALA A 30 -1.05 1.51 -3.24
C ALA A 30 -1.59 0.16 -2.75
N LEU A 31 -0.99 -0.95 -3.19
CA LEU A 31 -1.38 -2.29 -2.72
C LEU A 31 -1.12 -2.46 -1.23
N LEU A 32 0.05 -2.01 -0.74
CA LEU A 32 0.36 -2.07 0.68
C LEU A 32 -0.60 -1.21 1.50
N THR A 33 -0.95 -0.03 1.01
CA THR A 33 -1.90 0.85 1.68
C THR A 33 -3.26 0.17 1.82
N ALA A 34 -3.75 -0.48 0.76
CA ALA A 34 -5.02 -1.20 0.82
C ALA A 34 -4.96 -2.38 1.79
N GLN A 35 -3.87 -3.13 1.80
CA GLN A 35 -3.68 -4.24 2.73
C GLN A 35 -3.60 -3.77 4.18
N ILE A 36 -2.88 -2.67 4.43
CA ILE A 36 -2.77 -2.07 5.77
C ILE A 36 -4.16 -1.65 6.26
N ASN A 37 -4.93 -0.97 5.43
CA ASN A 37 -6.28 -0.55 5.79
C ASN A 37 -7.19 -1.75 6.11
N HIS A 38 -7.06 -2.82 5.33
CA HIS A 38 -7.82 -4.04 5.55
C HIS A 38 -7.47 -4.68 6.90
N LEU A 39 -6.18 -4.75 7.24
CA LEU A 39 -5.73 -5.29 8.52
C LEU A 39 -6.14 -4.40 9.69
N GLN A 40 -6.12 -3.09 9.53
CA GLN A 40 -6.59 -2.18 10.59
C GLN A 40 -8.05 -2.41 10.91
N SER A 41 -8.88 -2.65 9.89
CA SER A 41 -10.27 -3.05 10.07
C SER A 41 -10.39 -4.35 10.86
N HIS A 42 -9.54 -5.33 10.52
CA HIS A 42 -9.49 -6.60 11.24
C HIS A 42 -9.18 -6.40 12.72
N PHE A 43 -8.25 -5.51 13.07
CA PHE A 43 -7.88 -5.27 14.46
C PHE A 43 -8.97 -4.61 15.28
N SER A 44 -9.89 -3.89 14.67
CA SER A 44 -11.03 -3.34 15.40
C SER A 44 -11.92 -4.46 15.96
N GLU A 45 -11.89 -5.63 15.34
CA GLU A 45 -12.67 -6.80 15.74
C GLU A 45 -11.85 -7.83 16.50
N HIS A 46 -10.53 -7.92 16.25
CA HIS A 46 -9.64 -8.95 16.77
C HIS A 46 -8.39 -8.36 17.40
N LYS A 47 -8.56 -7.62 18.51
CA LYS A 47 -7.48 -6.85 19.15
C LYS A 47 -6.32 -7.69 19.67
N LYS A 48 -6.54 -9.00 19.90
CA LYS A 48 -5.50 -9.89 20.44
C LYS A 48 -4.77 -10.69 19.38
N ASP A 49 -4.97 -10.40 18.11
CA ASP A 49 -4.30 -11.10 17.02
C ASP A 49 -2.89 -10.59 16.82
N HIS A 50 -1.93 -11.16 17.55
CA HIS A 50 -0.54 -10.73 17.52
C HIS A 50 0.16 -11.05 16.20
N HIS A 51 -0.23 -12.13 15.50
CA HIS A 51 0.35 -12.48 14.21
C HIS A 51 0.02 -11.45 13.15
N SER A 52 -1.23 -11.03 13.08
CA SER A 52 -1.65 -9.99 12.13
C SER A 52 -1.01 -8.65 12.46
N ARG A 53 -0.80 -8.35 13.74
CA ARG A 53 -0.11 -7.13 14.16
C ARG A 53 1.33 -7.09 13.65
N ARG A 54 2.06 -8.20 13.73
CA ARG A 54 3.41 -8.29 13.17
C ARG A 54 3.39 -8.07 11.66
N GLY A 55 2.43 -8.68 10.96
CA GLY A 55 2.26 -8.48 9.53
C GLY A 55 2.00 -7.03 9.16
N LEU A 56 1.14 -6.36 9.94
CA LEU A 56 0.85 -4.95 9.75
C LEU A 56 2.11 -4.09 9.90
N LEU A 57 2.91 -4.33 10.94
CA LEU A 57 4.15 -3.58 11.17
C LEU A 57 5.15 -3.77 10.03
N ARG A 58 5.26 -4.99 9.50
CA ARG A 58 6.11 -5.27 8.34
C ARG A 58 5.65 -4.51 7.10
N MET A 59 4.34 -4.48 6.86
CA MET A 59 3.78 -3.77 5.72
C MET A 59 3.99 -2.27 5.83
N VAL A 60 3.83 -1.70 7.01
CA VAL A 60 4.08 -0.28 7.25
C VAL A 60 5.55 0.06 7.00
N ALA A 61 6.46 -0.77 7.50
CA ALA A 61 7.90 -0.57 7.28
C ALA A 61 8.27 -0.67 5.81
N GLN A 62 7.71 -1.66 5.11
CA GLN A 62 7.95 -1.85 3.67
C GLN A 62 7.43 -0.67 2.88
N ARG A 63 6.23 -0.18 3.20
CA ARG A 63 5.65 0.99 2.55
C ARG A 63 6.54 2.22 2.74
N ARG A 64 7.06 2.44 3.94
CA ARG A 64 7.97 3.56 4.21
C ARG A 64 9.23 3.49 3.35
N ARG A 65 9.81 2.30 3.20
CA ARG A 65 10.99 2.12 2.36
C ARG A 65 10.69 2.45 0.89
N LEU A 66 9.56 1.98 0.39
CA LEU A 66 9.13 2.26 -0.99
C LEU A 66 8.84 3.75 -1.18
N GLN A 67 8.20 4.40 -0.21
CA GLN A 67 7.96 5.83 -0.25
C GLN A 67 9.26 6.62 -0.28
N ALA A 68 10.23 6.26 0.55
CA ALA A 68 11.53 6.92 0.58
C ALA A 68 12.27 6.75 -0.75
N TYR A 69 12.22 5.55 -1.32
CA TYR A 69 12.82 5.27 -2.62
C TYR A 69 12.20 6.13 -3.72
N LEU A 70 10.86 6.17 -3.78
CA LEU A 70 10.16 6.96 -4.80
C LEU A 70 10.43 8.45 -4.64
N LYS A 71 10.42 8.94 -3.41
CA LYS A 71 10.69 10.35 -3.10
C LYS A 71 12.10 10.76 -3.59
N GLY A 72 13.09 9.89 -3.38
CA GLY A 72 14.45 10.16 -3.83
C GLY A 72 14.59 10.06 -5.35
N LYS A 73 13.76 9.27 -6.01
CA LYS A 73 13.82 9.07 -7.45
C LYS A 73 13.05 10.14 -8.23
N ASP A 74 11.85 10.47 -7.76
CA ASP A 74 10.97 11.44 -8.44
C ASP A 74 10.00 12.04 -7.43
N ILE A 75 10.33 13.24 -6.95
CA ILE A 75 9.52 13.89 -5.91
C ILE A 75 8.12 14.25 -6.40
N ALA A 76 7.95 14.58 -7.68
CA ALA A 76 6.64 14.91 -8.24
C ALA A 76 5.72 13.69 -8.23
N ARG A 77 6.23 12.52 -8.64
CA ARG A 77 5.49 11.26 -8.59
C ARG A 77 5.11 10.90 -7.15
N TYR A 78 6.06 11.07 -6.22
CA TYR A 78 5.82 10.80 -4.80
C TYR A 78 4.71 11.68 -4.25
N THR A 79 4.78 12.99 -4.50
CA THR A 79 3.78 13.94 -3.99
C THR A 79 2.39 13.64 -4.55
N ALA A 80 2.30 13.37 -5.86
CA ALA A 80 1.02 13.03 -6.49
C ALA A 80 0.41 11.77 -5.89
N LEU A 81 1.23 10.75 -5.65
CA LEU A 81 0.77 9.49 -5.08
C LEU A 81 0.27 9.67 -3.64
N ILE A 82 1.03 10.38 -2.82
CA ILE A 82 0.66 10.64 -1.42
C ILE A 82 -0.67 11.38 -1.34
N GLU A 83 -0.90 12.36 -2.21
CA GLU A 83 -2.16 13.07 -2.27
C GLU A 83 -3.32 12.15 -2.67
N ARG A 84 -3.11 11.31 -3.67
CA ARG A 84 -4.15 10.37 -4.13
C ARG A 84 -4.52 9.35 -3.06
N LEU A 85 -3.54 8.89 -2.28
CA LEU A 85 -3.76 7.89 -1.23
C LEU A 85 -4.16 8.52 0.11
N GLY A 86 -4.09 9.84 0.25
CA GLY A 86 -4.41 10.51 1.49
C GLY A 86 -3.42 10.24 2.60
N LEU A 87 -2.18 9.93 2.27
CA LEU A 87 -1.16 9.62 3.26
C LEU A 87 -0.45 10.89 3.73
N ARG A 88 0.13 10.82 4.94
CA ARG A 88 0.98 11.89 5.45
C ARG A 88 2.34 11.85 4.77
N ARG A 89 2.85 13.03 4.49
CA ARG A 89 4.20 13.18 3.94
C ARG A 89 5.29 12.91 4.96
#